data_339fcdab704c8d451237423371b9a577
#
_entry.id   339fcdab704c8d451237423371b9a577
#
_cell.length_a   1.000
_cell.length_b   1.000
_cell.length_c   1.000
_cell.angle_alpha   90.00
_cell.angle_beta   90.00
_cell.angle_gamma   90.00
#
_symmetry.space_group_name_H-M   'P 1'
#
loop_
_entity.id
_entity.type
_entity.pdbx_description
1 polymer ?
#
loop_
_entity_poly.entity_id
_entity_poly.type
_entity_poly.pdbx_seq_one_letter_code
_entity_poly.pdbx_strand_id
1 'polypeptide(L)'
;TAAQSAEAVSVEFPTVRVFVPGTQDAQITVGAVGETGTAAGNSYAQTVKAGNVAEIPLDHLKDGNFDVTVRSSVPVVAAVRTSVIGTKTRDFAWFVSSPPITDSQLVAVPPGPGPRLHFANAADKDVKVKIQPESGPPISLAVPAEGGTGAAVHSGRYTITGGDGLVAGVSFTGDGQTSAFAVSPAGPLASPIEVYPH
;
A
#
# COMPACT_ATOMS: atom_id res chain seq x y z
N THR A 1 -2.89 12.27 30.81
CA THR A 1 -2.41 13.38 29.95
C THR A 1 -1.40 12.94 28.91
N ALA A 2 -0.52 11.96 29.23
CA ALA A 2 0.48 11.43 28.30
C ALA A 2 -0.15 10.56 27.17
N ALA A 3 -1.23 9.83 27.46
CA ALA A 3 -1.93 9.01 26.46
C ALA A 3 -2.67 9.86 25.41
N GLN A 4 -3.21 11.02 25.77
CA GLN A 4 -3.87 11.91 24.82
C GLN A 4 -2.90 12.61 23.86
N SER A 5 -1.67 12.89 24.28
CA SER A 5 -0.66 13.47 23.37
C SER A 5 -0.13 12.46 22.34
N ALA A 6 -0.01 11.19 22.70
CA ALA A 6 0.39 10.14 21.76
C ALA A 6 -0.70 9.86 20.70
N GLU A 7 -1.96 9.93 21.08
CA GLU A 7 -3.09 9.74 20.16
C GLU A 7 -3.24 10.92 19.18
N ALA A 8 -2.97 12.15 19.62
CA ALA A 8 -2.99 13.35 18.78
C ALA A 8 -1.87 13.31 17.71
N VAL A 9 -0.66 12.85 18.07
CA VAL A 9 0.47 12.70 17.13
C VAL A 9 0.15 11.67 16.05
N SER A 10 -0.52 10.57 16.39
CA SER A 10 -0.86 9.51 15.43
C SER A 10 -1.93 9.91 14.39
N VAL A 11 -2.62 11.03 14.58
CA VAL A 11 -3.64 11.55 13.65
C VAL A 11 -3.03 12.47 12.59
N GLU A 12 -1.90 13.10 12.87
CA GLU A 12 -1.29 14.10 11.97
C GLU A 12 -0.34 13.49 10.94
N PHE A 13 0.31 12.35 11.26
CA PHE A 13 1.31 11.75 10.39
C PHE A 13 0.88 10.35 9.92
N PRO A 14 1.29 9.95 8.69
CA PRO A 14 1.23 8.56 8.30
C PRO A 14 1.97 7.70 9.34
N THR A 15 1.41 6.57 9.71
CA THR A 15 1.93 5.73 10.79
C THR A 15 1.94 4.28 10.36
N VAL A 16 3.08 3.60 10.52
CA VAL A 16 3.17 2.16 10.36
C VAL A 16 2.83 1.50 11.69
N ARG A 17 1.79 0.67 11.72
CA ARG A 17 1.47 -0.18 12.87
C ARG A 17 2.01 -1.57 12.62
N VAL A 18 2.80 -2.10 13.56
CA VAL A 18 3.43 -3.42 13.48
C VAL A 18 3.03 -4.24 14.68
N PHE A 19 2.62 -5.47 14.46
CA PHE A 19 2.39 -6.49 15.51
C PHE A 19 3.40 -7.63 15.34
N VAL A 20 4.01 -8.05 16.44
CA VAL A 20 4.95 -9.17 16.52
C VAL A 20 4.26 -10.37 17.16
N PRO A 21 3.67 -11.32 16.39
CA PRO A 21 2.88 -12.41 16.95
C PRO A 21 3.73 -13.54 17.60
N GLY A 22 5.04 -13.58 17.29
CA GLY A 22 5.94 -14.62 17.76
C GLY A 22 6.42 -14.43 19.20
N THR A 23 7.40 -15.24 19.60
CA THR A 23 8.03 -15.21 20.94
C THR A 23 9.37 -14.48 20.95
N GLN A 24 9.84 -14.01 19.80
CA GLN A 24 11.09 -13.27 19.66
C GLN A 24 10.82 -11.80 19.33
N ASP A 25 11.65 -10.91 19.87
CA ASP A 25 11.61 -9.49 19.55
C ASP A 25 11.96 -9.26 18.06
N ALA A 26 11.30 -8.32 17.43
CA ALA A 26 11.53 -7.95 16.04
C ALA A 26 12.40 -6.70 15.92
N GLN A 27 13.43 -6.76 15.07
CA GLN A 27 14.11 -5.57 14.56
C GLN A 27 13.34 -5.12 13.30
N ILE A 28 12.72 -3.96 13.38
CA ILE A 28 11.91 -3.40 12.30
C ILE A 28 12.67 -2.27 11.63
N THR A 29 12.69 -2.29 10.30
CA THR A 29 13.13 -1.15 9.49
C THR A 29 12.00 -0.79 8.51
N VAL A 30 11.56 0.47 8.55
CA VAL A 30 10.58 1.02 7.63
C VAL A 30 11.31 1.95 6.66
N GLY A 31 11.23 1.67 5.38
CA GLY A 31 11.65 2.56 4.31
C GLY A 31 10.44 3.24 3.67
N ALA A 32 10.52 4.54 3.42
CA ALA A 32 9.50 5.29 2.69
C ALA A 32 10.16 6.04 1.53
N VAL A 33 9.76 5.76 0.29
CA VAL A 33 10.29 6.35 -0.94
C VAL A 33 9.15 7.02 -1.70
N GLY A 34 9.37 8.25 -2.19
CA GLY A 34 8.37 8.95 -3.00
C GLY A 34 8.16 8.25 -4.35
N GLU A 35 6.92 8.08 -4.78
CA GLU A 35 6.59 7.44 -6.08
C GLU A 35 7.19 8.14 -7.29
N THR A 36 7.47 9.43 -7.21
CA THR A 36 8.06 10.19 -8.32
C THR A 36 9.59 10.12 -8.38
N GLY A 37 10.22 9.42 -7.45
CA GLY A 37 11.69 9.34 -7.35
C GLY A 37 12.38 10.66 -7.01
N THR A 38 11.63 11.74 -6.79
CA THR A 38 12.17 13.08 -6.48
C THR A 38 12.17 13.40 -5.00
N ALA A 39 11.43 12.67 -4.18
CA ALA A 39 11.46 12.80 -2.73
C ALA A 39 12.60 11.94 -2.14
N ALA A 40 13.41 12.53 -1.27
CA ALA A 40 14.39 11.78 -0.51
C ALA A 40 13.67 10.73 0.33
N GLY A 41 14.11 9.48 0.24
CA GLY A 41 13.59 8.40 1.08
C GLY A 41 13.99 8.60 2.53
N ASN A 42 13.09 8.22 3.43
CA ASN A 42 13.35 8.19 4.86
C ASN A 42 13.35 6.74 5.36
N SER A 43 14.19 6.48 6.34
CA SER A 43 14.27 5.16 7.00
C SER A 43 14.09 5.31 8.51
N TYR A 44 13.26 4.46 9.07
CA TYR A 44 12.94 4.43 10.51
C TYR A 44 13.29 3.04 11.04
N ALA A 45 13.94 2.97 12.18
CA ALA A 45 14.32 1.69 12.81
C ALA A 45 13.82 1.62 14.25
N GLN A 46 13.21 0.48 14.60
CA GLN A 46 12.69 0.26 15.95
C GLN A 46 12.75 -1.23 16.32
N THR A 47 13.05 -1.52 17.60
CA THR A 47 12.87 -2.86 18.18
C THR A 47 11.47 -2.96 18.77
N VAL A 48 10.70 -3.97 18.36
CA VAL A 48 9.36 -4.26 18.88
C VAL A 48 9.40 -5.58 19.65
N LYS A 49 8.92 -5.55 20.88
CA LYS A 49 8.87 -6.73 21.74
C LYS A 49 7.87 -7.77 21.24
N ALA A 50 8.20 -9.04 21.43
CA ALA A 50 7.31 -10.15 21.18
C ALA A 50 5.94 -9.96 21.86
N GLY A 51 4.85 -10.31 21.16
CA GLY A 51 3.48 -10.18 21.62
C GLY A 51 2.93 -8.74 21.63
N ASN A 52 3.73 -7.73 21.24
CA ASN A 52 3.33 -6.32 21.32
C ASN A 52 3.00 -5.72 19.94
N VAL A 53 2.21 -4.65 19.99
CA VAL A 53 1.98 -3.73 18.88
C VAL A 53 2.81 -2.47 19.10
N ALA A 54 3.43 -1.98 18.04
CA ALA A 54 4.10 -0.69 18.02
C ALA A 54 3.56 0.19 16.88
N GLU A 55 3.63 1.49 17.08
CA GLU A 55 3.37 2.51 16.07
C GLU A 55 4.66 3.24 15.76
N ILE A 56 4.98 3.36 14.47
CA ILE A 56 6.16 4.05 13.93
C ILE A 56 5.66 5.23 13.11
N PRO A 57 5.64 6.46 13.67
CA PRO A 57 5.24 7.64 12.94
C PRO A 57 6.23 7.94 11.81
N LEU A 58 5.71 8.31 10.64
CA LEU A 58 6.49 8.75 9.48
C LEU A 58 6.50 10.30 9.41
N ASP A 59 6.97 10.91 10.48
CA ASP A 59 6.86 12.35 10.78
C ASP A 59 7.72 13.28 9.90
N HIS A 60 8.66 12.70 9.13
CA HIS A 60 9.53 13.46 8.24
C HIS A 60 9.11 13.38 6.76
N LEU A 61 7.97 12.76 6.44
CA LEU A 61 7.45 12.71 5.08
C LEU A 61 6.79 14.04 4.72
N LYS A 62 7.09 14.52 3.50
CA LYS A 62 6.38 15.63 2.87
C LYS A 62 5.08 15.13 2.24
N ASP A 63 4.23 16.06 1.80
CA ASP A 63 3.04 15.70 1.02
C ASP A 63 3.44 14.96 -0.24
N GLY A 64 2.70 13.90 -0.57
CA GLY A 64 2.96 13.08 -1.75
C GLY A 64 2.44 11.65 -1.62
N ASN A 65 2.73 10.86 -2.65
CA ASN A 65 2.50 9.42 -2.64
C ASN A 65 3.83 8.72 -2.35
N PHE A 66 3.78 7.73 -1.47
CA PHE A 66 4.98 7.03 -1.02
C PHE A 66 4.79 5.52 -1.14
N ASP A 67 5.83 4.84 -1.56
CA ASP A 67 6.03 3.42 -1.33
C ASP A 67 6.61 3.22 0.08
N VAL A 68 5.95 2.36 0.87
CA VAL A 68 6.38 2.06 2.24
C VAL A 68 6.72 0.58 2.34
N THR A 69 7.99 0.30 2.59
CA THR A 69 8.52 -1.06 2.78
C THR A 69 8.79 -1.32 4.26
N VAL A 70 8.29 -2.44 4.78
CA VAL A 70 8.59 -2.91 6.15
C VAL A 70 9.45 -4.15 6.07
N ARG A 71 10.65 -4.08 6.63
CA ARG A 71 11.58 -5.22 6.80
C ARG A 71 11.64 -5.60 8.27
N SER A 72 11.66 -6.89 8.55
CA SER A 72 11.70 -7.41 9.93
C SER A 72 12.61 -8.63 10.04
N SER A 73 13.25 -8.77 11.21
CA SER A 73 14.09 -9.94 11.53
C SER A 73 13.29 -11.22 11.80
N VAL A 74 11.99 -11.10 12.09
CA VAL A 74 11.05 -12.22 12.33
C VAL A 74 9.71 -11.90 11.65
N PRO A 75 8.83 -12.88 11.41
CA PRO A 75 7.51 -12.64 10.85
C PRO A 75 6.69 -11.65 11.68
N VAL A 76 6.10 -10.66 11.02
CA VAL A 76 5.27 -9.63 11.63
C VAL A 76 4.02 -9.37 10.79
N VAL A 77 3.03 -8.72 11.38
CA VAL A 77 1.88 -8.15 10.66
C VAL A 77 2.04 -6.63 10.68
N ALA A 78 1.97 -6.01 9.51
CA ALA A 78 2.15 -4.56 9.40
C ALA A 78 1.09 -3.94 8.48
N ALA A 79 0.72 -2.70 8.80
CA ALA A 79 -0.15 -1.87 7.95
C ALA A 79 0.23 -0.40 8.13
N VAL A 80 0.02 0.39 7.08
CA VAL A 80 0.21 1.85 7.10
C VAL A 80 -1.15 2.52 7.24
N ARG A 81 -1.28 3.43 8.21
CA ARG A 81 -2.42 4.33 8.32
C ARG A 81 -2.05 5.69 7.77
N THR A 82 -2.89 6.25 6.91
CA THR A 82 -2.81 7.64 6.45
C THR A 82 -4.09 8.38 6.80
N SER A 83 -4.00 9.68 6.96
CA SER A 83 -5.14 10.54 7.24
C SER A 83 -5.20 11.66 6.22
N VAL A 84 -6.41 12.06 5.85
CA VAL A 84 -6.67 13.21 4.98
C VAL A 84 -7.54 14.20 5.74
N ILE A 85 -7.09 15.44 5.77
CA ILE A 85 -7.83 16.55 6.39
C ILE A 85 -8.38 17.40 5.27
N GLY A 86 -9.69 17.49 5.19
CA GLY A 86 -10.39 18.35 4.24
C GLY A 86 -10.95 19.60 4.90
N THR A 87 -11.71 20.37 4.12
CA THR A 87 -12.32 21.63 4.58
C THR A 87 -13.36 21.43 5.68
N LYS A 88 -14.08 20.32 5.69
CA LYS A 88 -15.17 20.04 6.64
C LYS A 88 -15.07 18.69 7.33
N THR A 89 -14.32 17.75 6.77
CA THR A 89 -14.26 16.36 7.22
C THR A 89 -12.82 15.90 7.34
N ARG A 90 -12.62 14.84 8.13
CA ARG A 90 -11.36 14.10 8.22
C ARG A 90 -11.67 12.63 7.98
N ASP A 91 -10.75 11.94 7.35
CA ASP A 91 -10.87 10.52 7.10
C ASP A 91 -9.50 9.84 7.18
N PHE A 92 -9.47 8.53 7.28
CA PHE A 92 -8.25 7.75 7.28
C PHE A 92 -8.43 6.45 6.51
N ALA A 93 -7.33 5.96 5.96
CA ALA A 93 -7.28 4.66 5.30
C ALA A 93 -6.13 3.81 5.84
N TRP A 94 -6.34 2.48 5.80
CA TRP A 94 -5.32 1.49 6.07
C TRP A 94 -4.83 0.88 4.77
N PHE A 95 -3.52 0.89 4.59
CA PHE A 95 -2.83 0.18 3.52
C PHE A 95 -2.17 -1.06 4.11
N VAL A 96 -2.68 -2.21 3.74
CA VAL A 96 -2.15 -3.51 4.17
C VAL A 96 -1.16 -4.05 3.15
N SER A 97 -0.23 -4.89 3.60
CA SER A 97 0.63 -5.63 2.66
C SER A 97 -0.21 -6.59 1.83
N SER A 98 0.10 -6.71 0.55
CA SER A 98 -0.50 -7.68 -0.34
C SER A 98 0.58 -8.59 -0.94
N PRO A 99 0.23 -9.79 -1.38
CA PRO A 99 1.17 -10.63 -2.11
C PRO A 99 1.56 -9.95 -3.43
N PRO A 100 2.76 -10.23 -3.94
CA PRO A 100 3.16 -9.76 -5.26
C PRO A 100 2.20 -10.25 -6.33
N ILE A 101 1.94 -9.40 -7.33
CA ILE A 101 1.17 -9.80 -8.50
C ILE A 101 1.99 -10.75 -9.37
N THR A 102 1.32 -11.69 -10.01
CA THR A 102 1.88 -12.67 -10.94
C THR A 102 1.04 -12.67 -12.21
N ASP A 103 1.67 -12.89 -13.34
CA ASP A 103 0.98 -12.95 -14.64
C ASP A 103 0.12 -11.71 -14.94
N SER A 104 -1.11 -11.93 -15.38
CA SER A 104 -2.09 -10.90 -15.69
C SER A 104 -3.10 -10.74 -14.55
N GLN A 105 -3.32 -9.51 -14.10
CA GLN A 105 -4.28 -9.19 -13.05
C GLN A 105 -5.43 -8.35 -13.59
N LEU A 106 -6.66 -8.74 -13.26
CA LEU A 106 -7.85 -7.93 -13.51
C LEU A 106 -8.19 -7.09 -12.28
N VAL A 107 -8.29 -5.79 -12.47
CA VAL A 107 -8.63 -4.83 -11.40
C VAL A 107 -9.87 -4.04 -11.78
N ALA A 108 -10.87 -4.03 -10.91
CA ALA A 108 -12.03 -3.15 -11.03
C ALA A 108 -11.84 -1.94 -10.12
N VAL A 109 -11.82 -0.75 -10.70
CA VAL A 109 -11.77 0.52 -9.99
C VAL A 109 -13.17 1.09 -9.90
N PRO A 110 -13.81 1.11 -8.72
CA PRO A 110 -15.14 1.69 -8.56
C PRO A 110 -15.11 3.22 -8.73
N PRO A 111 -16.28 3.86 -8.90
CA PRO A 111 -16.37 5.32 -8.83
C PRO A 111 -15.93 5.84 -7.46
N GLY A 112 -15.16 6.92 -7.45
CA GLY A 112 -14.66 7.55 -6.23
C GLY A 112 -13.81 8.78 -6.55
N PRO A 113 -13.43 9.57 -5.55
CA PRO A 113 -12.63 10.77 -5.73
C PRO A 113 -11.17 10.40 -6.04
N GLY A 114 -10.60 10.96 -7.12
CA GLY A 114 -9.19 10.89 -7.46
C GLY A 114 -8.57 9.48 -7.45
N PRO A 115 -9.16 8.48 -8.15
CA PRO A 115 -8.65 7.12 -8.11
C PRO A 115 -7.24 7.03 -8.71
N ARG A 116 -6.37 6.25 -8.06
CA ARG A 116 -4.99 6.05 -8.48
C ARG A 116 -4.56 4.60 -8.27
N LEU A 117 -3.91 4.03 -9.27
CA LEU A 117 -3.19 2.76 -9.17
C LEU A 117 -1.76 3.03 -8.71
N HIS A 118 -1.28 2.24 -7.76
CA HIS A 118 0.05 2.30 -7.18
C HIS A 118 0.76 0.97 -7.39
N PHE A 119 2.06 1.03 -7.64
CA PHE A 119 2.93 -0.13 -7.79
C PHE A 119 4.20 0.06 -6.99
N ALA A 120 4.53 -0.90 -6.16
CA ALA A 120 5.75 -0.95 -5.36
C ALA A 120 6.64 -2.10 -5.84
N ASN A 121 7.94 -1.84 -5.95
CA ASN A 121 8.96 -2.76 -6.41
C ASN A 121 10.01 -2.98 -5.32
N ALA A 122 10.04 -4.17 -4.73
CA ALA A 122 11.05 -4.53 -3.72
C ALA A 122 12.33 -5.16 -4.33
N ALA A 123 12.36 -5.35 -5.66
CA ALA A 123 13.50 -5.92 -6.37
C ALA A 123 14.58 -4.87 -6.67
N ASP A 124 15.77 -5.33 -6.98
CA ASP A 124 16.96 -4.53 -7.33
C ASP A 124 17.01 -4.07 -8.80
N LYS A 125 15.94 -4.30 -9.56
CA LYS A 125 15.83 -3.96 -10.99
C LYS A 125 14.50 -3.29 -11.29
N ASP A 126 14.51 -2.37 -12.26
CA ASP A 126 13.30 -1.75 -12.76
C ASP A 126 12.37 -2.79 -13.40
N VAL A 127 11.07 -2.66 -13.13
CA VAL A 127 10.02 -3.49 -13.72
C VAL A 127 9.12 -2.61 -14.58
N LYS A 128 8.79 -3.07 -15.79
CA LYS A 128 7.81 -2.40 -16.65
C LYS A 128 6.44 -3.03 -16.47
N VAL A 129 5.44 -2.20 -16.23
CA VAL A 129 4.05 -2.62 -16.11
C VAL A 129 3.19 -1.92 -17.15
N LYS A 130 2.27 -2.66 -17.74
CA LYS A 130 1.26 -2.15 -18.67
C LYS A 130 -0.12 -2.27 -18.04
N ILE A 131 -0.85 -1.16 -18.02
CA ILE A 131 -2.21 -1.05 -17.50
C ILE A 131 -3.11 -0.83 -18.71
N GLN A 132 -3.90 -1.83 -19.07
CA GLN A 132 -4.84 -1.78 -20.21
C GLN A 132 -6.25 -1.55 -19.70
N PRO A 133 -6.85 -0.36 -19.90
CA PRO A 133 -8.26 -0.15 -19.64
C PRO A 133 -9.12 -0.96 -20.62
N GLU A 134 -10.36 -1.28 -20.23
CA GLU A 134 -11.34 -1.95 -21.12
C GLU A 134 -11.61 -1.11 -22.39
N SER A 135 -11.51 0.21 -22.28
CA SER A 135 -11.65 1.14 -23.40
C SER A 135 -10.59 2.23 -23.32
N GLY A 136 -9.92 2.51 -24.42
CA GLY A 136 -8.88 3.53 -24.51
C GLY A 136 -7.45 2.98 -24.58
N PRO A 137 -6.46 3.88 -24.69
CA PRO A 137 -5.07 3.50 -24.84
C PRO A 137 -4.50 2.92 -23.54
N PRO A 138 -3.51 2.03 -23.63
CA PRO A 138 -2.80 1.52 -22.45
C PRO A 138 -1.91 2.59 -21.82
N ILE A 139 -1.72 2.47 -20.51
CA ILE A 139 -0.73 3.23 -19.75
C ILE A 139 0.46 2.30 -19.50
N SER A 140 1.67 2.74 -19.82
CA SER A 140 2.91 2.00 -19.52
C SER A 140 3.73 2.77 -18.52
N LEU A 141 4.14 2.08 -17.45
CA LEU A 141 4.94 2.65 -16.36
C LEU A 141 6.23 1.84 -16.19
N ALA A 142 7.32 2.54 -15.83
CA ALA A 142 8.51 1.93 -15.27
C ALA A 142 8.44 2.09 -13.75
N VAL A 143 8.49 0.98 -13.03
CA VAL A 143 8.55 0.96 -11.57
C VAL A 143 10.01 0.79 -11.18
N PRO A 144 10.65 1.82 -10.58
CA PRO A 144 12.08 1.77 -10.30
C PRO A 144 12.42 0.69 -9.29
N ALA A 145 13.65 0.21 -9.35
CA ALA A 145 14.21 -0.68 -8.34
C ALA A 145 14.08 -0.08 -6.94
N GLU A 146 13.71 -0.89 -5.96
CA GLU A 146 13.51 -0.50 -4.55
C GLU A 146 12.65 0.77 -4.36
N GLY A 147 11.66 0.96 -5.24
CA GLY A 147 10.80 2.15 -5.25
C GLY A 147 9.40 1.88 -5.76
N GLY A 148 8.65 2.95 -5.98
CA GLY A 148 7.28 2.89 -6.43
C GLY A 148 6.92 3.91 -7.48
N THR A 149 5.84 3.66 -8.18
CA THR A 149 5.22 4.61 -9.11
C THR A 149 3.70 4.41 -9.13
N GLY A 150 2.98 5.38 -9.66
CA GLY A 150 1.54 5.27 -9.76
C GLY A 150 0.97 6.08 -10.91
N ALA A 151 -0.25 5.76 -11.29
CA ALA A 151 -1.00 6.46 -12.33
C ALA A 151 -2.40 6.84 -11.85
N ALA A 152 -2.82 8.05 -12.16
CA ALA A 152 -4.23 8.42 -12.07
C ALA A 152 -5.03 7.59 -13.07
N VAL A 153 -6.18 7.09 -12.65
CA VAL A 153 -7.07 6.26 -13.45
C VAL A 153 -8.51 6.76 -13.31
N HIS A 154 -9.41 6.23 -14.11
CA HIS A 154 -10.85 6.46 -13.97
C HIS A 154 -11.52 5.20 -13.39
N SER A 155 -12.80 5.32 -13.02
CA SER A 155 -13.60 4.13 -12.72
C SER A 155 -13.69 3.23 -13.95
N GLY A 156 -13.55 1.92 -13.78
CA GLY A 156 -13.57 0.96 -14.89
C GLY A 156 -12.79 -0.32 -14.57
N ARG A 157 -12.66 -1.16 -15.58
CA ARG A 157 -11.89 -2.41 -15.51
C ARG A 157 -10.55 -2.24 -16.22
N TYR A 158 -9.52 -2.78 -15.60
CA TYR A 158 -8.14 -2.72 -16.07
C TYR A 158 -7.50 -4.10 -16.02
N THR A 159 -6.75 -4.43 -17.07
CA THR A 159 -5.84 -5.57 -17.06
C THR A 159 -4.43 -5.07 -16.87
N ILE A 160 -3.76 -5.57 -15.84
CA ILE A 160 -2.35 -5.27 -15.52
C ILE A 160 -1.51 -6.43 -16.02
N THR A 161 -0.46 -6.16 -16.80
CA THR A 161 0.47 -7.16 -17.34
C THR A 161 1.92 -6.70 -17.21
N GLY A 162 2.86 -7.62 -17.15
CA GLY A 162 4.30 -7.35 -17.07
C GLY A 162 4.78 -6.88 -15.69
N GLY A 163 3.89 -6.89 -14.69
CA GLY A 163 4.20 -6.44 -13.33
C GLY A 163 4.59 -7.55 -12.36
N ASP A 164 5.15 -8.66 -12.85
CA ASP A 164 5.50 -9.80 -12.01
C ASP A 164 6.44 -9.40 -10.86
N GLY A 165 6.08 -9.78 -9.65
CA GLY A 165 6.81 -9.45 -8.43
C GLY A 165 6.48 -8.07 -7.84
N LEU A 166 5.73 -7.20 -8.52
CA LEU A 166 5.27 -5.93 -7.96
C LEU A 166 4.14 -6.15 -6.96
N VAL A 167 4.08 -5.30 -5.96
CA VAL A 167 2.90 -5.14 -5.10
C VAL A 167 2.07 -3.98 -5.65
N ALA A 168 0.76 -4.15 -5.72
CA ALA A 168 -0.12 -3.14 -6.27
C ALA A 168 -1.32 -2.84 -5.36
N GLY A 169 -1.82 -1.60 -5.46
CA GLY A 169 -2.98 -1.12 -4.72
C GLY A 169 -3.72 -0.03 -5.47
N VAL A 170 -4.94 0.23 -5.02
CA VAL A 170 -5.77 1.35 -5.50
C VAL A 170 -6.07 2.26 -4.33
N SER A 171 -5.88 3.56 -4.51
CA SER A 171 -6.32 4.56 -3.54
C SER A 171 -7.34 5.52 -4.16
N PHE A 172 -8.12 6.12 -3.28
CA PHE A 172 -9.05 7.20 -3.58
C PHE A 172 -8.78 8.33 -2.61
N THR A 173 -8.63 9.55 -3.10
CA THR A 173 -8.37 10.72 -2.26
C THR A 173 -9.18 11.92 -2.75
N GLY A 174 -9.92 12.51 -1.84
CA GLY A 174 -10.73 13.72 -2.06
C GLY A 174 -10.58 14.71 -0.90
N ASP A 175 -11.44 15.73 -0.86
CA ASP A 175 -11.46 16.70 0.23
C ASP A 175 -11.94 16.04 1.54
N GLY A 176 -11.00 15.66 2.41
CA GLY A 176 -11.28 14.96 3.65
C GLY A 176 -11.90 13.57 3.50
N GLN A 177 -11.62 12.90 2.41
CA GLN A 177 -12.07 11.54 2.12
C GLN A 177 -10.90 10.71 1.60
N THR A 178 -10.74 9.49 2.11
CA THR A 178 -9.72 8.56 1.61
C THR A 178 -10.18 7.12 1.77
N SER A 179 -9.80 6.28 0.83
CA SER A 179 -9.96 4.83 0.95
C SER A 179 -8.90 4.13 0.11
N ALA A 180 -8.63 2.87 0.40
CA ALA A 180 -7.70 2.07 -0.36
C ALA A 180 -8.05 0.59 -0.31
N PHE A 181 -7.61 -0.15 -1.33
CA PHE A 181 -7.60 -1.61 -1.30
C PHE A 181 -6.37 -2.16 -2.02
N ALA A 182 -5.91 -3.31 -1.56
CA ALA A 182 -4.80 -4.02 -2.18
C ALA A 182 -5.28 -4.78 -3.43
N VAL A 183 -4.46 -4.78 -4.49
CA VAL A 183 -4.65 -5.67 -5.63
C VAL A 183 -4.01 -7.00 -5.27
N SER A 184 -4.84 -8.02 -5.13
CA SER A 184 -4.37 -9.37 -4.81
C SER A 184 -4.57 -10.29 -6.01
N PRO A 185 -3.61 -11.19 -6.30
CA PRO A 185 -3.82 -12.24 -7.27
C PRO A 185 -5.09 -13.05 -6.94
N ALA A 186 -5.78 -13.54 -7.95
CA ALA A 186 -6.84 -14.49 -7.74
C ALA A 186 -6.26 -15.70 -6.98
N GLY A 187 -6.84 -15.99 -5.82
CA GLY A 187 -6.44 -17.19 -5.08
C GLY A 187 -6.73 -18.45 -5.89
N PRO A 188 -5.94 -19.53 -5.73
CA PRO A 188 -6.32 -20.81 -6.31
C PRO A 188 -7.70 -21.19 -5.83
N LEU A 189 -8.58 -21.60 -6.72
CA LEU A 189 -9.84 -22.22 -6.34
C LEU A 189 -9.50 -23.42 -5.45
N ALA A 190 -9.81 -23.34 -4.17
CA ALA A 190 -9.39 -24.31 -3.17
C ALA A 190 -9.99 -25.72 -3.42
N SER A 191 -11.12 -25.79 -4.13
CA SER A 191 -11.75 -27.03 -4.62
C SER A 191 -12.85 -26.70 -5.63
N PRO A 192 -13.21 -27.63 -6.53
CA PRO A 192 -14.42 -27.49 -7.34
C PRO A 192 -15.65 -27.34 -6.44
N ILE A 193 -16.52 -26.40 -6.78
CA ILE A 193 -17.83 -26.30 -6.13
C ILE A 193 -18.73 -27.35 -6.77
N GLU A 194 -19.14 -28.37 -6.03
CA GLU A 194 -20.18 -29.31 -6.49
C GLU A 194 -21.55 -28.63 -6.39
N VAL A 195 -22.18 -28.40 -7.55
CA VAL A 195 -23.53 -27.86 -7.62
C VAL A 195 -24.47 -29.05 -7.76
N TYR A 196 -25.34 -29.31 -6.77
CA TYR A 196 -26.41 -30.27 -6.85
C TYR A 196 -27.65 -29.55 -7.41
N PRO A 197 -28.08 -29.84 -8.65
CA PRO A 197 -29.35 -29.34 -9.14
C PRO A 197 -30.51 -30.02 -8.38
N HIS A 198 -31.42 -29.23 -7.90
CA HIS A 198 -32.68 -29.67 -7.29
C HIS A 198 -33.75 -29.91 -8.34
#